data_ab61ff6f3012a92525dad53e163f96de
#
_entry.id   ab61ff6f3012a92525dad53e163f96de
#
_cell.length_a   1.000
_cell.length_b   1.000
_cell.length_c   1.000
_cell.angle_alpha   90.00
_cell.angle_beta   90.00
_cell.angle_gamma   90.00
#
_symmetry.space_group_name_H-M   'P 1'
#
loop_
_entity.id
_entity.type
_entity.pdbx_description
1 polymer ?
#
loop_
_entity_poly.entity_id
_entity_poly.type
_entity_poly.pdbx_seq_one_letter_code
_entity_poly.pdbx_strand_id
1 'polypeptide(L)'
;MDKFHSLKGIAAPLPIVNIDTDMIIPKQFLKTIKRTGLGVSLFYEMRYDNDGNLIKDFVLNTSPFDQSKILVAGDNFGCGSSREHAPWSLKDFGIRSVISTSFADIFYNNCFQNGILPIVVSPENLDQLMTAAKNQIEFTIDLPEQIIKAGNHSINFEIEEFRKERLLQGLDDIGITLSLIHISEPTRRHS
;
A
#
# COMPACT_ATOMS: atom_id res chain seq x y z
N MET A 1 -10.23 2.20 10.75
CA MET A 1 -9.78 1.46 9.56
C MET A 1 -9.66 -0.01 9.86
N ASP A 2 -9.57 -0.84 8.82
CA ASP A 2 -9.47 -2.28 8.99
C ASP A 2 -8.15 -2.68 9.62
N LYS A 3 -8.20 -3.65 10.50
CA LYS A 3 -6.99 -4.21 11.11
C LYS A 3 -6.17 -4.94 10.05
N PHE A 4 -4.85 -4.76 10.12
CA PHE A 4 -3.91 -5.46 9.27
C PHE A 4 -3.14 -6.45 10.13
N HIS A 5 -3.27 -7.72 9.87
CA HIS A 5 -2.56 -8.77 10.59
C HIS A 5 -1.70 -9.60 9.65
N SER A 6 -2.34 -10.27 8.71
CA SER A 6 -1.65 -10.98 7.64
C SER A 6 -2.40 -10.74 6.32
N LEU A 7 -1.68 -10.87 5.23
CA LEU A 7 -2.20 -10.64 3.89
C LEU A 7 -1.68 -11.73 2.98
N LYS A 8 -2.58 -12.39 2.27
CA LYS A 8 -2.22 -13.52 1.41
C LYS A 8 -2.84 -13.34 0.04
N GLY A 9 -2.08 -13.61 -1.00
CA GLY A 9 -2.58 -13.56 -2.38
C GLY A 9 -1.47 -13.39 -3.40
N ILE A 10 -1.89 -13.29 -4.65
CA ILE A 10 -1.00 -13.03 -5.77
C ILE A 10 -0.66 -11.54 -5.76
N ALA A 11 0.63 -11.23 -5.86
CA ALA A 11 1.08 -9.84 -5.95
C ALA A 11 1.15 -9.40 -7.42
N ALA A 12 0.79 -8.14 -7.68
CA ALA A 12 0.89 -7.56 -9.01
C ALA A 12 2.28 -6.95 -9.21
N PRO A 13 3.03 -7.40 -10.24
CA PRO A 13 4.34 -6.81 -10.53
C PRO A 13 4.17 -5.52 -11.34
N LEU A 14 4.76 -4.44 -10.85
CA LEU A 14 4.79 -3.15 -11.52
C LEU A 14 6.23 -2.63 -11.54
N PRO A 15 7.09 -3.16 -12.45
CA PRO A 15 8.52 -2.88 -12.44
C PRO A 15 8.85 -1.50 -13.05
N ILE A 16 8.27 -0.47 -12.48
CA ILE A 16 8.43 0.93 -12.91
C ILE A 16 9.02 1.69 -11.74
N VAL A 17 10.10 2.45 -12.00
CA VAL A 17 10.71 3.33 -11.00
C VAL A 17 10.04 4.70 -11.04
N ASN A 18 10.14 5.45 -9.94
CA ASN A 18 9.65 6.82 -9.85
C ASN A 18 8.15 6.95 -10.18
N ILE A 19 7.35 6.00 -9.71
CA ILE A 19 5.90 6.11 -9.83
C ILE A 19 5.45 7.26 -8.94
N ASP A 20 5.08 8.38 -9.56
CA ASP A 20 4.67 9.58 -8.83
C ASP A 20 3.17 9.58 -8.52
N THR A 21 2.76 10.51 -7.69
CA THR A 21 1.36 10.61 -7.27
C THR A 21 0.41 10.95 -8.42
N ASP A 22 0.90 11.65 -9.44
CA ASP A 22 0.11 11.96 -10.63
C ASP A 22 -0.15 10.70 -11.49
N MET A 23 0.81 9.79 -11.52
CA MET A 23 0.62 8.47 -12.16
C MET A 23 -0.37 7.61 -11.36
N ILE A 24 -0.29 7.66 -10.03
CA ILE A 24 -1.18 6.89 -9.16
C ILE A 24 -2.61 7.40 -9.29
N ILE A 25 -2.80 8.72 -9.20
CA ILE A 25 -4.13 9.35 -9.32
C ILE A 25 -3.99 10.70 -10.02
N PRO A 26 -4.45 10.82 -11.28
CA PRO A 26 -4.37 12.09 -12.02
C PRO A 26 -5.17 13.22 -11.39
N LYS A 27 -4.77 14.45 -11.68
CA LYS A 27 -5.33 15.69 -11.08
C LYS A 27 -6.84 15.81 -11.23
N GLN A 28 -7.40 15.36 -12.36
CA GLN A 28 -8.84 15.50 -12.62
C GLN A 28 -9.70 14.75 -11.60
N PHE A 29 -9.13 13.81 -10.87
CA PHE A 29 -9.86 13.02 -9.87
C PHE A 29 -9.72 13.54 -8.44
N LEU A 30 -9.01 14.65 -8.23
CA LEU A 30 -8.71 15.18 -6.90
C LEU A 30 -9.81 16.07 -6.32
N LYS A 31 -10.89 16.32 -7.02
CA LYS A 31 -11.98 17.19 -6.57
C LYS A 31 -12.85 16.55 -5.50
N THR A 32 -12.87 15.23 -5.42
CA THR A 32 -13.68 14.52 -4.44
C THR A 32 -13.00 14.55 -3.07
N ILE A 33 -13.81 14.65 -2.01
CA ILE A 33 -13.37 14.48 -0.64
C ILE A 33 -13.70 13.09 -0.10
N LYS A 34 -14.38 12.27 -0.89
CA LYS A 34 -14.70 10.89 -0.52
C LYS A 34 -13.49 9.98 -0.71
N ARG A 35 -13.25 9.14 0.27
CA ARG A 35 -12.16 8.16 0.25
C ARG A 35 -12.49 6.92 -0.57
N THR A 36 -13.75 6.73 -0.91
CA THR A 36 -14.24 5.58 -1.68
C THR A 36 -14.58 5.99 -3.11
N GLY A 37 -14.56 5.01 -4.03
CA GLY A 37 -14.87 5.22 -5.43
C GLY A 37 -13.68 5.66 -6.28
N LEU A 38 -12.50 5.80 -5.70
CA LEU A 38 -11.30 6.22 -6.43
C LEU A 38 -10.51 5.06 -7.06
N GLY A 39 -10.86 3.81 -6.73
CA GLY A 39 -10.17 2.65 -7.28
C GLY A 39 -10.26 2.55 -8.79
N VAL A 40 -11.36 2.99 -9.38
CA VAL A 40 -11.52 3.04 -10.84
C VAL A 40 -10.56 4.03 -11.49
N SER A 41 -10.09 5.02 -10.74
CA SER A 41 -9.17 6.06 -11.22
C SER A 41 -7.70 5.74 -10.93
N LEU A 42 -7.42 4.67 -10.17
CA LEU A 42 -6.06 4.25 -9.87
C LEU A 42 -5.31 3.96 -11.16
N PHE A 43 -4.12 4.55 -11.31
CA PHE A 43 -3.29 4.39 -12.51
C PHE A 43 -4.07 4.64 -13.80
N TYR A 44 -4.96 5.62 -13.79
CA TYR A 44 -5.95 5.81 -14.86
C TYR A 44 -5.32 5.89 -16.24
N GLU A 45 -4.24 6.65 -16.39
CA GLU A 45 -3.58 6.86 -17.69
C GLU A 45 -2.86 5.60 -18.20
N MET A 46 -2.52 4.68 -17.30
CA MET A 46 -1.92 3.40 -17.67
C MET A 46 -2.96 2.31 -17.88
N ARG A 47 -4.12 2.44 -17.25
CA ARG A 47 -5.19 1.44 -17.30
C ARG A 47 -6.19 1.64 -18.41
N TYR A 48 -6.40 2.87 -18.85
CA TYR A 48 -7.40 3.21 -19.84
C TYR A 48 -6.79 3.95 -21.01
N ASP A 49 -7.29 3.67 -22.22
CA ASP A 49 -6.92 4.41 -23.42
C ASP A 49 -7.72 5.73 -23.53
N ASN A 50 -7.49 6.48 -24.60
CA ASN A 50 -8.16 7.77 -24.83
C ASN A 50 -9.67 7.65 -25.00
N ASP A 51 -10.17 6.47 -25.35
CA ASP A 51 -11.61 6.19 -25.55
C ASP A 51 -12.25 5.65 -24.26
N GLY A 52 -11.49 5.53 -23.17
CA GLY A 52 -11.98 5.03 -21.89
C GLY A 52 -12.05 3.51 -21.80
N ASN A 53 -11.42 2.79 -22.71
CA ASN A 53 -11.37 1.33 -22.69
C ASN A 53 -10.15 0.85 -21.92
N LEU A 54 -10.29 -0.30 -21.24
CA LEU A 54 -9.19 -0.92 -20.51
C LEU A 54 -8.07 -1.35 -21.46
N ILE A 55 -6.84 -0.97 -21.12
CA ILE A 55 -5.63 -1.42 -21.82
C ILE A 55 -5.31 -2.82 -21.32
N LYS A 56 -5.48 -3.83 -22.19
CA LYS A 56 -5.37 -5.24 -21.80
C LYS A 56 -3.98 -5.64 -21.30
N ASP A 57 -2.95 -4.97 -21.78
CA ASP A 57 -1.56 -5.33 -21.42
C ASP A 57 -1.13 -4.78 -20.06
N PHE A 58 -1.91 -3.90 -19.46
CA PHE A 58 -1.56 -3.38 -18.14
C PHE A 58 -1.88 -4.42 -17.06
N VAL A 59 -0.91 -4.63 -16.16
CA VAL A 59 -0.95 -5.73 -15.19
C VAL A 59 -2.23 -5.74 -14.34
N LEU A 60 -2.69 -4.58 -13.85
CA LEU A 60 -3.87 -4.53 -12.99
C LEU A 60 -5.19 -4.69 -13.76
N ASN A 61 -5.13 -4.79 -15.07
CA ASN A 61 -6.30 -5.08 -15.92
C ASN A 61 -6.40 -6.55 -16.31
N THR A 62 -5.44 -7.38 -15.90
CA THR A 62 -5.37 -8.79 -16.30
C THR A 62 -5.48 -9.71 -15.10
N SER A 63 -6.23 -10.81 -15.26
CA SER A 63 -6.34 -11.84 -14.23
C SER A 63 -5.00 -12.62 -14.12
N PRO A 64 -4.53 -12.98 -12.93
CA PRO A 64 -5.19 -12.81 -11.62
C PRO A 64 -4.85 -11.46 -10.93
N PHE A 65 -4.06 -10.61 -11.55
CA PHE A 65 -3.51 -9.39 -10.96
C PHE A 65 -4.55 -8.31 -10.69
N ASP A 66 -5.68 -8.34 -11.42
CA ASP A 66 -6.78 -7.41 -11.21
C ASP A 66 -7.45 -7.57 -9.84
N GLN A 67 -7.20 -8.68 -9.15
CA GLN A 67 -7.69 -8.95 -7.80
C GLN A 67 -6.58 -8.87 -6.75
N SER A 68 -5.40 -8.39 -7.11
CA SER A 68 -4.25 -8.31 -6.19
C SER A 68 -4.49 -7.35 -5.05
N LYS A 69 -4.02 -7.73 -3.87
CA LYS A 69 -3.99 -6.89 -2.67
C LYS A 69 -2.59 -6.40 -2.37
N ILE A 70 -1.61 -6.86 -3.12
CA ILE A 70 -0.18 -6.57 -2.94
C ILE A 70 0.37 -6.06 -4.27
N LEU A 71 1.12 -4.97 -4.20
CA LEU A 71 1.80 -4.39 -5.36
C LEU A 71 3.30 -4.47 -5.13
N VAL A 72 4.06 -5.01 -6.09
CA VAL A 72 5.52 -4.99 -6.07
C VAL A 72 5.98 -3.99 -7.12
N ALA A 73 6.57 -2.89 -6.68
CA ALA A 73 6.88 -1.75 -7.54
C ALA A 73 8.37 -1.40 -7.52
N GLY A 74 8.79 -0.61 -8.50
CA GLY A 74 10.17 -0.12 -8.57
C GLY A 74 10.47 0.97 -7.55
N ASP A 75 11.69 1.43 -7.56
CA ASP A 75 12.24 2.38 -6.59
C ASP A 75 11.49 3.71 -6.58
N ASN A 76 11.53 4.40 -5.43
CA ASN A 76 11.00 5.76 -5.25
C ASN A 76 9.50 5.86 -5.55
N PHE A 77 8.71 4.99 -4.92
CA PHE A 77 7.27 4.94 -5.12
C PHE A 77 6.56 6.08 -4.36
N GLY A 78 5.61 6.73 -5.02
CA GLY A 78 4.81 7.79 -4.41
C GLY A 78 5.48 9.16 -4.41
N CYS A 79 6.51 9.35 -5.24
CA CYS A 79 7.18 10.64 -5.35
C CYS A 79 6.26 11.70 -5.96
N GLY A 80 6.72 12.96 -5.97
CA GLY A 80 5.95 14.08 -6.50
C GLY A 80 5.12 14.77 -5.44
N SER A 81 4.01 15.39 -5.85
CA SER A 81 3.16 16.18 -4.97
C SER A 81 2.45 15.32 -3.91
N SER A 82 2.34 15.87 -2.70
CA SER A 82 1.60 15.20 -1.63
C SER A 82 0.11 15.15 -1.96
N ARG A 83 -0.45 13.94 -2.00
CA ARG A 83 -1.88 13.71 -2.27
C ARG A 83 -2.37 12.54 -1.46
N GLU A 84 -3.29 12.78 -0.55
CA GLU A 84 -3.94 11.69 0.19
C GLU A 84 -4.79 10.81 -0.72
N HIS A 85 -5.25 11.34 -1.83
CA HIS A 85 -6.04 10.59 -2.82
C HIS A 85 -5.27 9.39 -3.38
N ALA A 86 -3.93 9.46 -3.41
CA ALA A 86 -3.12 8.34 -3.90
C ALA A 86 -3.30 7.09 -3.03
N PRO A 87 -3.09 7.14 -1.70
CA PRO A 87 -3.42 5.97 -0.85
C PRO A 87 -4.90 5.59 -0.90
N TRP A 88 -5.81 6.57 -0.99
CA TRP A 88 -7.24 6.26 -1.08
C TRP A 88 -7.57 5.44 -2.33
N SER A 89 -6.99 5.80 -3.48
CA SER A 89 -7.22 5.07 -4.73
C SER A 89 -6.66 3.66 -4.68
N LEU A 90 -5.48 3.49 -4.10
CA LEU A 90 -4.88 2.16 -3.90
C LEU A 90 -5.77 1.29 -3.02
N LYS A 91 -6.19 1.81 -1.89
CA LYS A 91 -7.03 1.08 -0.94
C LYS A 91 -8.39 0.73 -1.53
N ASP A 92 -9.02 1.67 -2.21
CA ASP A 92 -10.33 1.43 -2.81
C ASP A 92 -10.26 0.39 -3.93
N PHE A 93 -9.15 0.33 -4.65
CA PHE A 93 -8.91 -0.73 -5.63
C PHE A 93 -8.77 -2.10 -4.97
N GLY A 94 -8.27 -2.14 -3.74
CA GLY A 94 -8.06 -3.37 -2.98
C GLY A 94 -6.61 -3.61 -2.57
N ILE A 95 -5.71 -2.69 -2.89
CA ILE A 95 -4.30 -2.82 -2.50
C ILE A 95 -4.15 -2.48 -1.02
N ARG A 96 -3.58 -3.41 -0.27
CA ARG A 96 -3.33 -3.26 1.17
C ARG A 96 -1.85 -3.17 1.50
N SER A 97 -0.97 -3.54 0.57
CA SER A 97 0.48 -3.46 0.77
C SER A 97 1.19 -3.12 -0.53
N VAL A 98 2.20 -2.29 -0.44
CA VAL A 98 3.10 -1.96 -1.55
C VAL A 98 4.53 -2.28 -1.12
N ILE A 99 5.24 -3.05 -1.92
CA ILE A 99 6.63 -3.45 -1.68
C ILE A 99 7.52 -2.72 -2.69
N SER A 100 8.52 -2.02 -2.19
CA SER A 100 9.46 -1.25 -3.03
C SER A 100 10.82 -1.18 -2.33
N THR A 101 11.82 -0.68 -3.01
CA THR A 101 13.13 -0.39 -2.42
C THR A 101 13.15 0.97 -1.71
N SER A 102 12.27 1.88 -2.08
CA SER A 102 12.12 3.15 -1.36
C SER A 102 10.77 3.81 -1.67
N PHE A 103 10.35 4.71 -0.79
CA PHE A 103 9.12 5.49 -0.91
C PHE A 103 9.43 6.97 -0.64
N ALA A 104 8.67 7.86 -1.24
CA ALA A 104 8.66 9.26 -0.81
C ALA A 104 8.10 9.35 0.62
N ASP A 105 8.70 10.20 1.46
CA ASP A 105 8.39 10.26 2.89
C ASP A 105 6.91 10.55 3.18
N ILE A 106 6.33 11.52 2.49
CA ILE A 106 4.94 11.91 2.71
C ILE A 106 4.01 10.77 2.30
N PHE A 107 4.25 10.16 1.15
CA PHE A 107 3.46 9.02 0.69
C PHE A 107 3.56 7.84 1.67
N TYR A 108 4.76 7.54 2.15
CA TYR A 108 5.00 6.49 3.13
C TYR A 108 4.16 6.70 4.39
N ASN A 109 4.19 7.92 4.93
CA ASN A 109 3.40 8.27 6.12
C ASN A 109 1.89 8.17 5.85
N ASN A 110 1.44 8.65 4.70
CA ASN A 110 0.03 8.63 4.34
C ASN A 110 -0.51 7.20 4.17
N CYS A 111 0.33 6.26 3.75
CA CYS A 111 -0.05 4.86 3.66
C CYS A 111 -0.51 4.31 5.01
N PHE A 112 0.26 4.56 6.06
CA PHE A 112 -0.09 4.08 7.40
C PHE A 112 -1.39 4.70 7.92
N GLN A 113 -1.64 5.95 7.60
CA GLN A 113 -2.89 6.62 7.97
C GLN A 113 -4.12 6.01 7.30
N ASN A 114 -3.91 5.31 6.20
CA ASN A 114 -4.99 4.72 5.40
C ASN A 114 -5.02 3.19 5.44
N GLY A 115 -4.27 2.58 6.34
CA GLY A 115 -4.28 1.13 6.51
C GLY A 115 -3.55 0.36 5.43
N ILE A 116 -2.65 1.02 4.71
CA ILE A 116 -1.78 0.38 3.72
C ILE A 116 -0.40 0.19 4.34
N LEU A 117 0.18 -0.99 4.17
CA LEU A 117 1.51 -1.32 4.66
C LEU A 117 2.54 -1.12 3.54
N PRO A 118 3.33 -0.04 3.58
CA PRO A 118 4.48 0.09 2.68
C PRO A 118 5.66 -0.68 3.26
N ILE A 119 6.30 -1.51 2.44
CA ILE A 119 7.41 -2.35 2.85
C ILE A 119 8.64 -2.00 2.03
N VAL A 120 9.73 -1.67 2.71
CA VAL A 120 11.03 -1.41 2.08
C VAL A 120 11.86 -2.68 2.14
N VAL A 121 12.38 -3.10 0.99
CA VAL A 121 13.28 -4.25 0.87
C VAL A 121 14.54 -3.85 0.11
N SER A 122 15.58 -4.67 0.20
CA SER A 122 16.80 -4.44 -0.57
C SER A 122 16.54 -4.62 -2.07
N PRO A 123 17.36 -4.03 -2.96
CA PRO A 123 17.21 -4.25 -4.39
C PRO A 123 17.26 -5.73 -4.78
N GLU A 124 18.10 -6.52 -4.14
CA GLU A 124 18.20 -7.96 -4.40
C GLU A 124 16.90 -8.68 -4.03
N ASN A 125 16.35 -8.35 -2.87
CA ASN A 125 15.09 -8.94 -2.43
C ASN A 125 13.92 -8.49 -3.32
N LEU A 126 13.94 -7.24 -3.77
CA LEU A 126 12.91 -6.74 -4.69
C LEU A 126 12.92 -7.53 -5.99
N ASP A 127 14.11 -7.81 -6.55
CA ASP A 127 14.22 -8.59 -7.78
C ASP A 127 13.63 -10.00 -7.62
N GLN A 128 13.90 -10.64 -6.49
CA GLN A 128 13.34 -11.95 -6.19
C GLN A 128 11.82 -11.90 -6.07
N LEU A 129 11.30 -10.90 -5.38
CA LEU A 129 9.85 -10.72 -5.21
C LEU A 129 9.17 -10.33 -6.52
N MET A 130 9.83 -9.51 -7.33
CA MET A 130 9.30 -9.14 -8.65
C MET A 130 9.16 -10.36 -9.54
N THR A 131 10.18 -11.22 -9.56
CA THR A 131 10.16 -12.48 -10.33
C THR A 131 9.05 -13.40 -9.81
N ALA A 132 8.92 -13.55 -8.50
CA ALA A 132 7.86 -14.35 -7.90
C ALA A 132 6.47 -13.82 -8.27
N ALA A 133 6.30 -12.51 -8.27
CA ALA A 133 5.03 -11.88 -8.66
C ALA A 133 4.71 -12.15 -10.14
N LYS A 134 5.68 -12.00 -11.02
CA LYS A 134 5.52 -12.29 -12.46
C LYS A 134 5.13 -13.76 -12.71
N ASN A 135 5.65 -14.66 -11.89
CA ASN A 135 5.36 -16.08 -11.98
C ASN A 135 4.09 -16.48 -11.23
N GLN A 136 3.33 -15.52 -10.72
CA GLN A 136 2.07 -15.75 -10.02
C GLN A 136 2.22 -16.64 -8.80
N ILE A 137 3.35 -16.54 -8.11
CA ILE A 137 3.58 -17.20 -6.83
C ILE A 137 2.77 -16.48 -5.76
N GLU A 138 2.11 -17.24 -4.89
CA GLU A 138 1.35 -16.64 -3.80
C GLU A 138 2.27 -16.01 -2.76
N PHE A 139 1.93 -14.79 -2.35
CA PHE A 139 2.63 -14.08 -1.28
C PHE A 139 1.85 -14.20 0.02
N THR A 140 2.58 -14.28 1.13
CA THR A 140 2.03 -14.12 2.47
C THR A 140 2.85 -13.04 3.18
N ILE A 141 2.18 -11.98 3.63
CA ILE A 141 2.80 -10.92 4.42
C ILE A 141 2.27 -11.07 5.84
N ASP A 142 3.18 -11.34 6.77
CA ASP A 142 2.86 -11.51 8.20
C ASP A 142 3.40 -10.28 8.93
N LEU A 143 2.49 -9.41 9.39
CA LEU A 143 2.91 -8.19 10.08
C LEU A 143 3.47 -8.45 11.47
N PRO A 144 2.86 -9.28 12.33
CA PRO A 144 3.44 -9.57 13.64
C PRO A 144 4.87 -10.11 13.55
N GLU A 145 5.15 -11.02 12.64
CA GLU A 145 6.48 -11.61 12.45
C GLU A 145 7.38 -10.78 11.55
N GLN A 146 6.84 -9.80 10.85
CA GLN A 146 7.55 -8.94 9.90
C GLN A 146 8.30 -9.75 8.83
N ILE A 147 7.56 -10.65 8.18
CA ILE A 147 8.08 -11.54 7.15
C ILE A 147 7.20 -11.52 5.92
N ILE A 148 7.84 -11.50 4.74
CA ILE A 148 7.20 -11.76 3.45
C ILE A 148 7.61 -13.15 3.01
N LYS A 149 6.66 -14.01 2.72
CA LYS A 149 6.90 -15.32 2.14
C LYS A 149 6.35 -15.36 0.72
N ALA A 150 7.19 -15.80 -0.23
CA ALA A 150 6.81 -15.96 -1.62
C ALA A 150 7.56 -17.18 -2.17
N GLY A 151 6.87 -18.30 -2.34
CA GLY A 151 7.49 -19.55 -2.71
C GLY A 151 8.55 -19.98 -1.70
N ASN A 152 9.77 -20.15 -2.17
CA ASN A 152 10.91 -20.51 -1.32
C ASN A 152 11.59 -19.32 -0.65
N HIS A 153 11.15 -18.09 -0.97
CA HIS A 153 11.73 -16.88 -0.41
C HIS A 153 11.06 -16.52 0.91
N SER A 154 11.86 -16.16 1.90
CA SER A 154 11.39 -15.65 3.18
C SER A 154 12.22 -14.42 3.51
N ILE A 155 11.58 -13.26 3.50
CA ILE A 155 12.26 -11.97 3.59
C ILE A 155 11.72 -11.22 4.80
N ASN A 156 12.62 -10.86 5.71
CA ASN A 156 12.25 -10.03 6.85
C ASN A 156 12.20 -8.56 6.45
N PHE A 157 11.29 -7.82 7.03
CA PHE A 157 11.24 -6.37 6.83
C PHE A 157 11.14 -5.66 8.18
N GLU A 158 11.54 -4.40 8.19
CA GLU A 158 11.48 -3.58 9.37
C GLU A 158 10.34 -2.58 9.29
N ILE A 159 9.74 -2.31 10.45
CA ILE A 159 8.68 -1.32 10.61
C ILE A 159 8.78 -0.77 12.03
N GLU A 160 8.57 0.53 12.18
CA GLU A 160 8.54 1.15 13.48
C GLU A 160 7.41 0.56 14.33
N GLU A 161 7.67 0.28 15.60
CA GLU A 161 6.72 -0.36 16.51
C GLU A 161 5.40 0.43 16.59
N PHE A 162 5.47 1.73 16.64
CA PHE A 162 4.30 2.62 16.64
C PHE A 162 3.41 2.38 15.41
N ARG A 163 4.01 2.28 14.23
CA ARG A 163 3.28 2.08 12.98
C ARG A 163 2.70 0.68 12.89
N LYS A 164 3.44 -0.31 13.37
CA LYS A 164 3.00 -1.69 13.44
C LYS A 164 1.75 -1.84 14.30
N GLU A 165 1.78 -1.26 15.51
CA GLU A 165 0.64 -1.27 16.42
C GLU A 165 -0.59 -0.58 15.81
N ARG A 166 -0.38 0.54 15.14
CA ARG A 166 -1.43 1.27 14.46
C ARG A 166 -2.17 0.39 13.44
N LEU A 167 -1.41 -0.34 12.62
CA LEU A 167 -1.99 -1.25 11.62
C LEU A 167 -2.64 -2.47 12.26
N LEU A 168 -2.00 -3.07 13.26
CA LEU A 168 -2.54 -4.25 13.94
C LEU A 168 -3.87 -3.96 14.64
N GLN A 169 -4.00 -2.78 15.23
CA GLN A 169 -5.21 -2.38 15.96
C GLN A 169 -6.25 -1.69 15.07
N GLY A 170 -5.89 -1.34 13.84
CA GLY A 170 -6.78 -0.63 12.93
C GLY A 170 -7.06 0.79 13.39
N LEU A 171 -6.08 1.46 14.01
CA LEU A 171 -6.23 2.81 14.52
C LEU A 171 -5.97 3.85 13.44
N ASP A 172 -6.93 4.73 13.22
CA ASP A 172 -6.74 5.96 12.46
C ASP A 172 -6.32 7.09 13.43
N ASP A 173 -6.19 8.32 12.92
CA ASP A 173 -5.77 9.46 13.73
C ASP A 173 -6.72 9.72 14.92
N ILE A 174 -8.01 9.54 14.71
CA ILE A 174 -9.01 9.70 15.77
C ILE A 174 -8.83 8.60 16.82
N GLY A 175 -8.66 7.35 16.40
CA GLY A 175 -8.45 6.22 17.28
C GLY A 175 -7.22 6.38 18.16
N ILE A 176 -6.12 6.88 17.60
CA ILE A 176 -4.90 7.15 18.35
C ILE A 176 -5.14 8.22 19.40
N THR A 177 -5.82 9.30 19.06
CA THR A 177 -6.13 10.39 19.99
C THR A 177 -6.96 9.88 21.16
N LEU A 178 -8.00 9.09 20.91
CA LEU A 178 -8.82 8.50 21.96
C LEU A 178 -8.03 7.55 22.85
N SER A 179 -7.15 6.76 22.28
CA SER A 179 -6.28 5.85 23.02
C SER A 179 -5.34 6.60 23.97
N LEU A 180 -4.77 7.71 23.51
CA LEU A 180 -3.91 8.56 24.34
C LEU A 180 -4.68 9.22 25.49
N ILE A 181 -5.90 9.65 25.25
CA ILE A 181 -6.77 10.22 26.29
C ILE A 181 -7.05 9.17 27.37
N HIS A 182 -7.37 7.95 26.98
CA HIS A 182 -7.62 6.86 27.93
C HIS A 182 -6.40 6.53 28.79
N ILE A 183 -5.23 6.53 28.19
CA ILE A 183 -3.98 6.23 28.90
C ILE A 183 -3.67 7.33 29.94
N SER A 184 -3.96 8.58 29.63
CA SER A 184 -3.66 9.70 30.53
C SER A 184 -4.62 9.85 31.71
N GLU A 185 -5.87 9.40 31.61
CA GLU A 185 -6.85 9.52 32.67
C GLU A 185 -6.49 8.80 33.97
N PRO A 186 -6.05 7.54 33.95
CA PRO A 186 -5.66 6.87 35.19
C PRO A 186 -4.56 7.61 35.95
N THR A 187 -3.62 8.22 35.25
CA THR A 187 -2.55 9.00 35.87
C THR A 187 -3.08 10.22 36.61
N ARG A 188 -4.10 10.89 36.07
CA ARG A 188 -4.71 12.05 36.70
C ARG A 188 -5.44 11.71 38.00
N ARG A 189 -5.99 10.50 38.11
CA ARG A 189 -6.72 10.05 39.31
C ARG A 189 -5.81 9.79 40.50
N HIS A 190 -4.55 9.60 40.27
CA HIS A 190 -3.57 9.30 41.31
C HIS A 190 -2.86 10.56 41.83
N SER A 191 -3.10 11.69 41.23
CA SER A 191 -2.58 12.96 41.69
C SER A 191 -3.55 13.66 42.71
#